data_544edc8e2a476f384d56c257a106ed4d
#
_entry.id   544edc8e2a476f384d56c257a106ed4d
#
_cell.length_a   1.000
_cell.length_b   1.000
_cell.length_c   1.000
_cell.angle_alpha   90.00
_cell.angle_beta   90.00
_cell.angle_gamma   90.00
#
_symmetry.space_group_name_H-M   'P 1'
#
loop_
_entity.id
_entity.type
_entity.pdbx_description
1 polymer ?
#
loop_
_entity_poly.entity_id
_entity_poly.type
_entity_poly.pdbx_seq_one_letter_code
_entity_poly.pdbx_strand_id
1 'polypeptide(L)'
;MNKKVLWILTAILIICGLTELSAQPTREQLAKIRVTKEGNFQYWNSDAVSLAQLKAFVADVTTEGSKQFVPVRDRLAVFDIDGTLLCETAPFYMNWLVMLHRLLDDPDYTPTKELHDFGEAARKGMYNTVLIDREMDDRAQYVQAEIFKGMTMAEMDKWMHKFMEKSCEGLEGLKWGTALYWPMIEVVSYLVANDFQVYICSGTAQDMIRPLIEDVLPIGRYQVMGSEIHYVPEGKAEDFGWETPIIMETYGFDDLKTQRTVRGLFKQKGTKWSKVDMMTRQLGQKPILAFGNSSGDYPMFEFVTVGNNYPSMAFCLLCDDTERELGNTTKADKCRKECEANGWMPVSMRNDWTTIYGPDVSPTSTVIQSARINSTNTSRAYQLNGLPATDNTRGIVIQNQQKVFRK
;
A
#
# COMPACT_ATOMS: atom_id res chain seq x y z
N MET A 1 5.74 -41.57 44.27
CA MET A 1 5.89 -41.15 42.88
C MET A 1 7.32 -41.50 42.46
N ASN A 2 7.47 -42.28 41.42
CA ASN A 2 8.75 -42.89 41.03
C ASN A 2 9.67 -41.85 40.40
N LYS A 3 10.92 -41.68 40.87
CA LYS A 3 11.87 -40.66 40.38
C LYS A 3 12.02 -40.65 38.85
N LYS A 4 11.88 -41.82 38.19
CA LYS A 4 11.88 -41.95 36.71
C LYS A 4 10.67 -41.27 36.03
N VAL A 5 9.49 -41.27 36.68
CA VAL A 5 8.29 -40.60 36.13
C VAL A 5 8.41 -39.07 36.28
N LEU A 6 9.08 -38.60 37.33
CA LEU A 6 9.35 -37.17 37.52
C LEU A 6 10.33 -36.63 36.46
N TRP A 7 11.36 -37.38 36.06
CA TRP A 7 12.31 -37.03 35.00
C TRP A 7 11.67 -36.99 33.63
N ILE A 8 10.75 -37.90 33.34
CA ILE A 8 10.02 -37.96 32.07
C ILE A 8 9.04 -36.77 31.99
N LEU A 9 8.35 -36.44 33.08
CA LEU A 9 7.46 -35.25 33.11
C LEU A 9 8.23 -33.94 33.02
N THR A 10 9.42 -33.85 33.62
CA THR A 10 10.28 -32.65 33.48
C THR A 10 10.88 -32.55 32.08
N ALA A 11 11.26 -33.66 31.44
CA ALA A 11 11.74 -33.65 30.06
C ALA A 11 10.64 -33.34 29.05
N ILE A 12 9.40 -33.78 29.26
CA ILE A 12 8.24 -33.43 28.42
C ILE A 12 7.89 -31.94 28.60
N LEU A 13 7.98 -31.37 29.81
CA LEU A 13 7.78 -29.93 30.07
C LEU A 13 8.89 -29.07 29.44
N ILE A 14 10.12 -29.56 29.36
CA ILE A 14 11.23 -28.85 28.69
C ILE A 14 11.13 -28.96 27.17
N ILE A 15 10.63 -30.08 26.63
CA ILE A 15 10.42 -30.24 25.18
C ILE A 15 9.16 -29.47 24.69
N CYS A 16 8.12 -29.34 25.51
CA CYS A 16 6.97 -28.47 25.21
C CYS A 16 7.25 -26.97 25.41
N GLY A 17 8.38 -26.59 26.03
CA GLY A 17 8.75 -25.20 26.27
C GLY A 17 9.67 -24.58 25.23
N LEU A 18 9.99 -25.30 24.12
CA LEU A 18 10.93 -24.85 23.07
C LEU A 18 10.33 -24.86 21.65
N THR A 19 9.02 -24.95 21.50
CA THR A 19 8.42 -24.30 20.35
C THR A 19 8.28 -22.83 20.76
N GLU A 20 9.25 -22.01 20.43
CA GLU A 20 8.96 -20.58 20.22
C GLU A 20 7.78 -20.60 19.24
N LEU A 21 6.56 -20.34 19.75
CA LEU A 21 5.48 -19.95 18.85
C LEU A 21 6.00 -18.70 18.19
N SER A 22 6.37 -18.81 16.91
CA SER A 22 6.67 -17.68 16.05
C SER A 22 5.53 -16.69 16.23
N ALA A 23 5.82 -15.61 16.95
CA ALA A 23 4.80 -14.66 17.35
C ALA A 23 4.56 -13.72 16.16
N GLN A 24 3.36 -13.83 15.56
CA GLN A 24 2.95 -12.91 14.49
C GLN A 24 3.27 -11.46 14.89
N PRO A 25 3.73 -10.61 13.95
CA PRO A 25 3.96 -9.20 14.21
C PRO A 25 2.73 -8.54 14.82
N THR A 26 2.93 -7.73 15.84
CA THR A 26 1.86 -6.97 16.48
C THR A 26 1.98 -5.48 16.18
N ARG A 27 0.87 -4.76 16.18
CA ARG A 27 0.88 -3.30 16.02
C ARG A 27 1.72 -2.60 17.11
N GLU A 28 1.74 -3.15 18.32
CA GLU A 28 2.58 -2.64 19.41
C GLU A 28 4.08 -2.79 19.12
N GLN A 29 4.49 -3.89 18.46
CA GLN A 29 5.88 -4.04 17.99
C GLN A 29 6.22 -3.02 16.91
N LEU A 30 5.33 -2.84 15.92
CA LEU A 30 5.52 -1.84 14.87
C LEU A 30 5.62 -0.42 15.47
N ALA A 31 4.78 -0.12 16.45
CA ALA A 31 4.80 1.17 17.17
C ALA A 31 6.12 1.46 17.91
N LYS A 32 6.91 0.44 18.22
CA LYS A 32 8.23 0.58 18.86
C LYS A 32 9.37 0.76 17.85
N ILE A 33 9.13 0.59 16.56
CA ILE A 33 10.14 0.85 15.51
C ILE A 33 10.36 2.35 15.42
N ARG A 34 11.44 2.84 16.01
CA ARG A 34 11.78 4.26 16.04
C ARG A 34 13.27 4.45 15.76
N VAL A 35 13.54 5.49 14.99
CA VAL A 35 14.89 5.90 14.59
C VAL A 35 15.15 7.30 15.14
N THR A 36 16.32 7.50 15.73
CA THR A 36 16.75 8.79 16.27
C THR A 36 17.29 9.73 15.15
N LYS A 37 17.59 10.97 15.50
CA LYS A 37 18.19 11.94 14.54
C LYS A 37 19.50 11.43 13.92
N GLU A 38 20.25 10.64 14.65
CA GLU A 38 21.54 10.07 14.23
C GLU A 38 21.36 8.93 13.20
N GLY A 39 20.14 8.42 13.05
CA GLY A 39 19.83 7.40 12.05
C GLY A 39 20.33 6.01 12.42
N ASN A 40 19.89 5.48 13.57
CA ASN A 40 20.16 4.12 14.06
C ASN A 40 19.22 3.09 13.42
N PHE A 41 19.27 2.97 12.10
CA PHE A 41 18.47 2.00 11.35
C PHE A 41 18.87 0.57 11.68
N GLN A 42 17.89 -0.32 11.87
CA GLN A 42 18.07 -1.73 12.24
C GLN A 42 17.70 -2.69 11.10
N TYR A 43 16.79 -2.28 10.22
CA TYR A 43 16.20 -3.14 9.20
C TYR A 43 16.74 -2.87 7.79
N TRP A 44 17.82 -2.10 7.69
CA TRP A 44 18.54 -1.82 6.46
C TRP A 44 19.91 -2.46 6.45
N ASN A 45 20.36 -2.91 5.30
CA ASN A 45 21.75 -3.31 5.11
C ASN A 45 22.66 -2.10 5.22
N SER A 46 23.80 -2.27 5.88
CA SER A 46 24.75 -1.17 6.17
C SER A 46 25.39 -0.56 4.92
N ASP A 47 25.40 -1.30 3.81
CA ASP A 47 25.94 -0.92 2.50
C ASP A 47 24.84 -0.45 1.51
N ALA A 48 23.60 -0.32 1.96
CA ALA A 48 22.50 0.17 1.14
C ALA A 48 22.74 1.60 0.67
N VAL A 49 22.98 1.77 -0.63
CA VAL A 49 23.26 3.08 -1.25
C VAL A 49 22.08 4.02 -1.08
N SER A 50 20.86 3.52 -1.20
CA SER A 50 19.63 4.31 -1.04
C SER A 50 19.50 4.91 0.36
N LEU A 51 19.84 4.14 1.41
CA LEU A 51 19.85 4.63 2.79
C LEU A 51 20.98 5.68 3.00
N ALA A 52 22.17 5.42 2.47
CA ALA A 52 23.27 6.37 2.57
C ALA A 52 22.93 7.71 1.91
N GLN A 53 22.30 7.70 0.74
CA GLN A 53 21.83 8.90 0.04
C GLN A 53 20.71 9.62 0.84
N LEU A 54 19.75 8.90 1.41
CA LEU A 54 18.72 9.50 2.27
C LEU A 54 19.35 10.21 3.47
N LYS A 55 20.28 9.56 4.17
CA LYS A 55 20.98 10.15 5.34
C LYS A 55 21.79 11.38 4.96
N ALA A 56 22.51 11.33 3.84
CA ALA A 56 23.27 12.47 3.33
C ALA A 56 22.35 13.64 2.99
N PHE A 57 21.26 13.40 2.27
CA PHE A 57 20.27 14.42 1.96
C PHE A 57 19.69 15.06 3.22
N VAL A 58 19.23 14.24 4.19
CA VAL A 58 18.67 14.75 5.44
C VAL A 58 19.70 15.59 6.20
N ALA A 59 20.96 15.13 6.30
CA ALA A 59 22.01 15.89 6.96
C ALA A 59 22.25 17.25 6.26
N ASP A 60 22.30 17.29 4.93
CA ASP A 60 22.52 18.51 4.17
C ASP A 60 21.40 19.53 4.36
N VAL A 61 20.12 19.10 4.34
CA VAL A 61 18.99 20.02 4.42
C VAL A 61 18.63 20.41 5.87
N THR A 62 19.15 19.70 6.88
CA THR A 62 18.87 19.98 8.29
C THR A 62 19.97 20.71 9.02
N THR A 63 21.21 20.70 8.50
CA THR A 63 22.36 21.37 9.14
C THR A 63 22.31 22.88 8.93
N GLU A 64 22.21 23.63 10.01
CA GLU A 64 22.28 25.10 9.98
C GLU A 64 23.62 25.57 9.38
N GLY A 65 23.54 26.51 8.44
CA GLY A 65 24.71 27.02 7.72
C GLY A 65 25.11 26.18 6.49
N SER A 66 24.50 25.03 6.24
CA SER A 66 24.62 24.32 4.98
C SER A 66 24.05 25.20 3.83
N LYS A 67 24.69 25.14 2.66
CA LYS A 67 24.13 25.76 1.44
C LYS A 67 22.80 25.14 1.00
N GLN A 68 22.52 23.95 1.47
CA GLN A 68 21.33 23.16 1.17
C GLN A 68 20.26 23.24 2.28
N PHE A 69 20.51 24.05 3.33
CA PHE A 69 19.61 24.14 4.47
C PHE A 69 18.18 24.51 4.06
N VAL A 70 17.22 23.75 4.59
CA VAL A 70 15.79 23.97 4.40
C VAL A 70 15.16 24.31 5.75
N PRO A 71 14.40 25.40 5.90
CA PRO A 71 13.68 25.70 7.14
C PRO A 71 12.71 24.57 7.53
N VAL A 72 12.54 24.33 8.83
CA VAL A 72 11.68 23.26 9.36
C VAL A 72 10.28 23.26 8.74
N ARG A 73 9.67 24.45 8.57
CA ARG A 73 8.32 24.59 7.98
C ARG A 73 8.23 24.11 6.52
N ASP A 74 9.36 24.02 5.83
CA ASP A 74 9.45 23.68 4.40
C ASP A 74 9.98 22.25 4.20
N ARG A 75 10.31 21.51 5.29
CA ARG A 75 10.76 20.12 5.26
C ARG A 75 9.56 19.18 5.14
N LEU A 76 8.99 19.08 3.94
CA LEU A 76 7.87 18.18 3.67
C LEU A 76 8.34 16.93 2.95
N ALA A 77 7.84 15.77 3.39
CA ALA A 77 8.03 14.47 2.74
C ALA A 77 6.66 13.83 2.45
N VAL A 78 6.51 13.22 1.29
CA VAL A 78 5.29 12.52 0.90
C VAL A 78 5.57 11.05 0.58
N PHE A 79 4.65 10.18 0.99
CA PHE A 79 4.73 8.74 0.77
C PHE A 79 3.45 8.24 0.10
N ASP A 80 3.59 7.38 -0.88
CA ASP A 80 2.50 6.47 -1.22
C ASP A 80 2.32 5.43 -0.11
N ILE A 81 1.21 4.67 -0.13
CA ILE A 81 0.94 3.63 0.88
C ILE A 81 1.17 2.23 0.30
N ASP A 82 0.42 1.83 -0.74
CA ASP A 82 0.44 0.48 -1.28
C ASP A 82 1.75 0.20 -2.04
N GLY A 83 2.54 -0.78 -1.58
CA GLY A 83 3.86 -1.09 -2.13
C GLY A 83 4.96 -0.11 -1.73
N THR A 84 4.66 0.88 -0.87
CA THR A 84 5.62 1.87 -0.35
C THR A 84 5.76 1.82 1.17
N LEU A 85 4.67 1.83 1.89
CA LEU A 85 4.61 1.64 3.34
C LEU A 85 3.91 0.34 3.72
N LEU A 86 3.03 -0.17 2.85
CA LEU A 86 2.15 -1.30 3.07
C LEU A 86 2.34 -2.33 1.96
N CYS A 87 2.20 -3.61 2.29
CA CYS A 87 2.12 -4.72 1.33
C CYS A 87 1.09 -4.47 0.23
N GLU A 88 1.48 -4.72 -1.04
CA GLU A 88 0.57 -4.63 -2.20
C GLU A 88 0.36 -5.97 -2.91
N THR A 89 0.98 -7.04 -2.43
CA THR A 89 1.13 -8.30 -3.19
C THR A 89 0.50 -9.52 -2.52
N ALA A 90 -0.22 -9.36 -1.42
CA ALA A 90 -0.72 -10.49 -0.64
C ALA A 90 -2.26 -10.65 -0.61
N PRO A 91 -2.90 -11.03 -1.71
CA PRO A 91 -2.41 -11.28 -3.06
C PRO A 91 -2.51 -10.05 -3.97
N PHE A 92 -3.14 -8.96 -3.51
CA PHE A 92 -3.41 -7.73 -4.27
C PHE A 92 -3.53 -6.52 -3.35
N TYR A 93 -3.78 -5.34 -3.91
CA TYR A 93 -3.95 -4.10 -3.14
C TYR A 93 -5.01 -4.20 -2.05
N MET A 94 -4.70 -3.67 -0.87
CA MET A 94 -5.58 -3.74 0.31
C MET A 94 -6.99 -3.21 0.03
N ASN A 95 -7.14 -2.08 -0.66
CA ASN A 95 -8.44 -1.48 -0.96
C ASN A 95 -9.36 -2.40 -1.79
N TRP A 96 -8.79 -3.21 -2.70
CA TRP A 96 -9.53 -4.24 -3.43
C TRP A 96 -9.99 -5.36 -2.52
N LEU A 97 -9.14 -5.81 -1.60
CA LEU A 97 -9.48 -6.87 -0.64
C LEU A 97 -10.51 -6.41 0.39
N VAL A 98 -10.43 -5.14 0.82
CA VAL A 98 -11.47 -4.48 1.63
C VAL A 98 -12.82 -4.51 0.90
N MET A 99 -12.85 -4.13 -0.38
CA MET A 99 -14.06 -4.16 -1.21
C MET A 99 -14.60 -5.58 -1.37
N LEU A 100 -13.75 -6.53 -1.72
CA LEU A 100 -14.15 -7.92 -1.92
C LEU A 100 -14.67 -8.55 -0.62
N HIS A 101 -13.99 -8.29 0.50
CA HIS A 101 -14.48 -8.76 1.79
C HIS A 101 -15.86 -8.20 2.12
N ARG A 102 -16.08 -6.90 1.92
CA ARG A 102 -17.39 -6.26 2.18
C ARG A 102 -18.48 -6.83 1.29
N LEU A 103 -18.18 -7.06 -0.01
CA LEU A 103 -19.16 -7.55 -0.98
C LEU A 103 -19.52 -9.03 -0.83
N LEU A 104 -18.57 -9.87 -0.43
CA LEU A 104 -18.69 -11.31 -0.62
C LEU A 104 -18.59 -12.11 0.70
N ASP A 105 -17.95 -11.53 1.73
CA ASP A 105 -17.58 -12.29 2.93
C ASP A 105 -18.04 -11.61 4.25
N ASP A 106 -18.54 -10.37 4.20
CA ASP A 106 -18.97 -9.64 5.40
C ASP A 106 -20.41 -10.03 5.76
N PRO A 107 -20.63 -10.71 6.90
CA PRO A 107 -21.97 -11.13 7.30
C PRO A 107 -22.89 -9.95 7.67
N ASP A 108 -22.32 -8.78 7.96
CA ASP A 108 -23.05 -7.58 8.35
C ASP A 108 -23.46 -6.71 7.13
N TYR A 109 -23.27 -7.21 5.89
CA TYR A 109 -23.61 -6.49 4.66
C TYR A 109 -24.28 -7.39 3.63
N THR A 110 -25.38 -6.94 3.05
CA THR A 110 -26.05 -7.63 1.95
C THR A 110 -25.99 -6.76 0.69
N PRO A 111 -25.12 -7.08 -0.27
CA PRO A 111 -25.03 -6.33 -1.52
C PRO A 111 -26.25 -6.57 -2.41
N THR A 112 -26.52 -5.66 -3.33
CA THR A 112 -27.40 -5.94 -4.46
C THR A 112 -26.80 -7.05 -5.34
N LYS A 113 -27.64 -7.70 -6.17
CA LYS A 113 -27.15 -8.71 -7.11
C LYS A 113 -26.05 -8.17 -8.02
N GLU A 114 -26.20 -6.94 -8.49
CA GLU A 114 -25.23 -6.28 -9.37
C GLU A 114 -23.87 -6.09 -8.69
N LEU A 115 -23.87 -5.62 -7.44
CA LEU A 115 -22.66 -5.44 -6.64
C LEU A 115 -22.01 -6.79 -6.29
N HIS A 116 -22.80 -7.81 -5.99
CA HIS A 116 -22.30 -9.16 -5.75
C HIS A 116 -21.61 -9.73 -7.01
N ASP A 117 -22.29 -9.66 -8.18
CA ASP A 117 -21.74 -10.14 -9.45
C ASP A 117 -20.45 -9.41 -9.83
N PHE A 118 -20.37 -8.10 -9.57
CA PHE A 118 -19.13 -7.33 -9.72
C PHE A 118 -18.03 -7.84 -8.80
N GLY A 119 -18.32 -8.10 -7.53
CA GLY A 119 -17.39 -8.68 -6.56
C GLY A 119 -16.83 -10.02 -7.02
N GLU A 120 -17.68 -10.94 -7.52
CA GLU A 120 -17.26 -12.23 -8.05
C GLU A 120 -16.34 -12.10 -9.28
N ALA A 121 -16.66 -11.19 -10.20
CA ALA A 121 -15.82 -10.90 -11.35
C ALA A 121 -14.46 -10.30 -10.94
N ALA A 122 -14.46 -9.36 -10.00
CA ALA A 122 -13.26 -8.74 -9.46
C ALA A 122 -12.37 -9.75 -8.71
N ARG A 123 -12.95 -10.66 -7.91
CA ARG A 123 -12.21 -11.74 -7.23
C ARG A 123 -11.48 -12.65 -8.22
N LYS A 124 -12.12 -13.01 -9.33
CA LYS A 124 -11.45 -13.77 -10.42
C LYS A 124 -10.31 -12.97 -11.06
N GLY A 125 -10.50 -11.67 -11.26
CA GLY A 125 -9.51 -10.76 -11.82
C GLY A 125 -8.28 -10.58 -10.93
N MET A 126 -8.44 -10.62 -9.62
CA MET A 126 -7.36 -10.49 -8.65
C MET A 126 -6.29 -11.59 -8.82
N TYR A 127 -6.69 -12.82 -9.12
CA TYR A 127 -5.77 -13.94 -9.41
C TYR A 127 -5.33 -14.01 -10.88
N ASN A 128 -5.95 -13.22 -11.74
CA ASN A 128 -5.59 -13.06 -13.14
C ASN A 128 -5.76 -11.61 -13.57
N THR A 129 -4.72 -10.81 -13.34
CA THR A 129 -4.72 -9.36 -13.55
C THR A 129 -5.07 -8.91 -14.97
N VAL A 130 -5.01 -9.81 -15.96
CA VAL A 130 -5.49 -9.54 -17.34
C VAL A 130 -7.00 -9.31 -17.38
N LEU A 131 -7.75 -9.81 -16.39
CA LEU A 131 -9.20 -9.64 -16.28
C LEU A 131 -9.60 -8.31 -15.60
N ILE A 132 -8.64 -7.59 -15.00
CA ILE A 132 -8.88 -6.25 -14.44
C ILE A 132 -8.51 -5.25 -15.54
N ASP A 133 -9.48 -4.89 -16.33
CA ASP A 133 -9.34 -3.82 -17.30
C ASP A 133 -9.58 -2.43 -16.67
N ARG A 134 -9.45 -1.39 -17.49
CA ARG A 134 -9.62 -0.02 -17.01
C ARG A 134 -11.04 0.27 -16.54
N GLU A 135 -12.05 -0.31 -17.20
CA GLU A 135 -13.45 -0.09 -16.85
C GLU A 135 -13.75 -0.69 -15.47
N MET A 136 -13.27 -1.89 -15.21
CA MET A 136 -13.38 -2.53 -13.88
C MET A 136 -12.63 -1.74 -12.82
N ASP A 137 -11.41 -1.26 -13.09
CA ASP A 137 -10.64 -0.44 -12.12
C ASP A 137 -11.33 0.89 -11.83
N ASP A 138 -11.86 1.57 -12.84
CA ASP A 138 -12.61 2.81 -12.66
C ASP A 138 -13.90 2.55 -11.85
N ARG A 139 -14.67 1.49 -12.19
CA ARG A 139 -15.90 1.11 -11.47
C ARG A 139 -15.63 0.73 -10.00
N ALA A 140 -14.51 0.07 -9.72
CA ALA A 140 -14.14 -0.33 -8.36
C ALA A 140 -14.09 0.87 -7.39
N GLN A 141 -13.71 2.07 -7.86
CA GLN A 141 -13.68 3.27 -7.02
C GLN A 141 -15.08 3.68 -6.55
N TYR A 142 -16.07 3.62 -7.43
CA TYR A 142 -17.47 3.91 -7.11
C TYR A 142 -18.04 2.85 -6.17
N VAL A 143 -17.77 1.57 -6.47
CA VAL A 143 -18.22 0.46 -5.64
C VAL A 143 -17.63 0.56 -4.23
N GLN A 144 -16.34 0.90 -4.06
CA GLN A 144 -15.72 1.10 -2.76
C GLN A 144 -16.37 2.24 -1.96
N ALA A 145 -16.88 3.28 -2.61
CA ALA A 145 -17.65 4.31 -1.93
C ALA A 145 -19.05 3.84 -1.54
N GLU A 146 -19.74 3.19 -2.48
CA GLU A 146 -21.13 2.73 -2.34
C GLU A 146 -21.32 1.74 -1.19
N ILE A 147 -20.46 0.74 -1.08
CA ILE A 147 -20.58 -0.34 -0.09
C ILE A 147 -20.37 0.10 1.37
N PHE A 148 -19.84 1.30 1.57
CA PHE A 148 -19.64 1.91 2.89
C PHE A 148 -20.44 3.22 3.07
N LYS A 149 -21.30 3.54 2.12
CA LYS A 149 -22.17 4.71 2.18
C LYS A 149 -23.06 4.68 3.43
N GLY A 150 -23.22 5.82 4.07
CA GLY A 150 -24.02 5.96 5.30
C GLY A 150 -23.25 5.65 6.59
N MET A 151 -22.03 5.14 6.53
CA MET A 151 -21.21 4.97 7.73
C MET A 151 -20.61 6.29 8.20
N THR A 152 -20.59 6.52 9.49
CA THR A 152 -19.78 7.58 10.12
C THR A 152 -18.30 7.21 10.05
N MET A 153 -17.39 8.18 10.30
CA MET A 153 -15.96 7.90 10.44
C MET A 153 -15.69 6.82 11.51
N ALA A 154 -16.36 6.91 12.66
CA ALA A 154 -16.16 5.95 13.76
C ALA A 154 -16.62 4.53 13.39
N GLU A 155 -17.71 4.40 12.64
CA GLU A 155 -18.17 3.10 12.14
C GLU A 155 -17.23 2.53 11.10
N MET A 156 -16.69 3.37 10.20
CA MET A 156 -15.67 2.96 9.23
C MET A 156 -14.38 2.54 9.92
N ASP A 157 -13.89 3.29 10.90
CA ASP A 157 -12.70 2.94 11.70
C ASP A 157 -12.90 1.58 12.38
N LYS A 158 -14.04 1.37 13.04
CA LYS A 158 -14.36 0.10 13.68
C LYS A 158 -14.40 -1.07 12.70
N TRP A 159 -14.95 -0.85 11.51
CA TRP A 159 -14.98 -1.86 10.45
C TRP A 159 -13.57 -2.17 9.94
N MET A 160 -12.77 -1.14 9.68
CA MET A 160 -11.37 -1.31 9.26
C MET A 160 -10.54 -2.06 10.30
N HIS A 161 -10.70 -1.78 11.59
CA HIS A 161 -10.01 -2.54 12.64
C HIS A 161 -10.37 -4.03 12.62
N LYS A 162 -11.64 -4.39 12.35
CA LYS A 162 -12.03 -5.81 12.15
C LYS A 162 -11.34 -6.40 10.92
N PHE A 163 -11.29 -5.66 9.80
CA PHE A 163 -10.62 -6.11 8.58
C PHE A 163 -9.11 -6.30 8.80
N MET A 164 -8.46 -5.42 9.54
CA MET A 164 -7.03 -5.47 9.85
C MET A 164 -6.60 -6.74 10.60
N GLU A 165 -7.52 -7.45 11.26
CA GLU A 165 -7.24 -8.74 11.89
C GLU A 165 -7.20 -9.92 10.89
N LYS A 166 -7.57 -9.71 9.64
CA LYS A 166 -7.51 -10.75 8.61
C LYS A 166 -6.09 -11.01 8.15
N SER A 167 -5.79 -12.28 7.90
CA SER A 167 -4.50 -12.71 7.36
C SER A 167 -4.30 -12.17 5.94
N CYS A 168 -3.07 -11.81 5.62
CA CYS A 168 -2.63 -11.55 4.26
C CYS A 168 -2.52 -12.87 3.51
N GLU A 169 -3.26 -13.02 2.41
CA GLU A 169 -3.24 -14.24 1.61
C GLU A 169 -1.89 -14.36 0.87
N GLY A 170 -1.24 -15.49 1.01
CA GLY A 170 0.07 -15.73 0.39
C GLY A 170 1.28 -15.40 1.27
N LEU A 171 1.08 -14.74 2.42
CA LEU A 171 2.12 -14.46 3.42
C LEU A 171 1.72 -15.07 4.76
N GLU A 172 2.38 -16.15 5.15
CA GLU A 172 2.14 -16.81 6.45
C GLU A 172 2.65 -15.92 7.59
N GLY A 173 1.89 -15.84 8.67
CA GLY A 173 2.25 -15.04 9.84
C GLY A 173 1.88 -13.55 9.75
N LEU A 174 1.35 -13.05 8.63
CA LEU A 174 1.04 -11.64 8.44
C LEU A 174 -0.47 -11.36 8.46
N LYS A 175 -0.85 -10.28 9.15
CA LYS A 175 -2.20 -9.69 9.11
C LYS A 175 -2.17 -8.31 8.45
N TRP A 176 -3.29 -7.88 7.87
CA TRP A 176 -3.38 -6.56 7.23
C TRP A 176 -3.03 -5.40 8.16
N GLY A 177 -3.41 -5.48 9.43
CA GLY A 177 -3.07 -4.46 10.44
C GLY A 177 -1.57 -4.35 10.77
N THR A 178 -0.77 -5.32 10.36
CA THR A 178 0.69 -5.37 10.58
C THR A 178 1.50 -5.48 9.28
N ALA A 179 0.82 -5.36 8.12
CA ALA A 179 1.44 -5.52 6.81
C ALA A 179 2.24 -4.29 6.35
N LEU A 180 2.70 -3.47 7.29
CA LEU A 180 3.57 -2.33 7.03
C LEU A 180 5.04 -2.78 6.91
N TYR A 181 5.78 -2.21 5.98
CA TYR A 181 7.20 -2.49 5.78
C TYR A 181 8.03 -1.89 6.92
N TRP A 182 8.66 -2.75 7.73
CA TRP A 182 9.45 -2.31 8.89
C TRP A 182 10.56 -1.31 8.54
N PRO A 183 11.34 -1.51 7.45
CA PRO A 183 12.35 -0.54 7.04
C PRO A 183 11.77 0.83 6.68
N MET A 184 10.53 0.87 6.17
CA MET A 184 9.89 2.14 5.82
C MET A 184 9.26 2.84 7.03
N ILE A 185 8.84 2.09 8.06
CA ILE A 185 8.48 2.68 9.36
C ILE A 185 9.71 3.41 9.95
N GLU A 186 10.91 2.83 9.82
CA GLU A 186 12.16 3.49 10.22
C GLU A 186 12.41 4.79 9.46
N VAL A 187 12.17 4.80 8.13
CA VAL A 187 12.32 6.02 7.31
C VAL A 187 11.37 7.12 7.76
N VAL A 188 10.09 6.80 7.94
CA VAL A 188 9.10 7.77 8.45
C VAL A 188 9.52 8.31 9.82
N SER A 189 9.93 7.42 10.74
CA SER A 189 10.38 7.79 12.07
C SER A 189 11.64 8.68 12.05
N TYR A 190 12.62 8.35 11.19
CA TYR A 190 13.84 9.12 11.00
C TYR A 190 13.56 10.53 10.49
N LEU A 191 12.68 10.66 9.49
CA LEU A 191 12.31 11.96 8.95
C LEU A 191 11.60 12.82 10.01
N VAL A 192 10.65 12.24 10.76
CA VAL A 192 9.98 12.96 11.85
C VAL A 192 10.97 13.38 12.94
N ALA A 193 11.92 12.51 13.31
CA ALA A 193 12.98 12.84 14.27
C ALA A 193 13.88 13.98 13.80
N ASN A 194 13.98 14.21 12.47
CA ASN A 194 14.74 15.30 11.85
C ASN A 194 13.85 16.50 11.46
N ASP A 195 12.72 16.65 12.12
CA ASP A 195 11.80 17.78 12.00
C ASP A 195 11.14 17.90 10.60
N PHE A 196 10.98 16.76 9.87
CA PHE A 196 10.17 16.72 8.67
C PHE A 196 8.69 16.55 9.02
N GLN A 197 7.84 17.20 8.25
CA GLN A 197 6.41 16.94 8.22
C GLN A 197 6.14 15.88 7.16
N VAL A 198 5.77 14.68 7.59
CA VAL A 198 5.54 13.55 6.71
C VAL A 198 4.06 13.41 6.40
N TYR A 199 3.73 13.28 5.12
CA TYR A 199 2.37 13.09 4.62
C TYR A 199 2.26 11.80 3.80
N ILE A 200 1.09 11.19 3.82
CA ILE A 200 0.72 10.10 2.90
C ILE A 200 -0.09 10.68 1.75
N CYS A 201 0.16 10.21 0.52
CA CYS A 201 -0.57 10.61 -0.69
C CYS A 201 -0.84 9.37 -1.56
N SER A 202 -2.06 8.80 -1.49
CA SER A 202 -2.36 7.46 -1.98
C SER A 202 -3.58 7.37 -2.88
N GLY A 203 -3.61 6.29 -3.69
CA GLY A 203 -4.79 5.85 -4.43
C GLY A 203 -5.84 5.14 -3.58
N THR A 204 -5.47 4.64 -2.41
CA THR A 204 -6.41 4.09 -1.43
C THR A 204 -7.16 5.21 -0.71
N ALA A 205 -8.43 4.96 -0.35
CA ALA A 205 -9.24 5.97 0.33
C ALA A 205 -8.64 6.36 1.69
N GLN A 206 -8.60 7.67 1.97
CA GLN A 206 -7.95 8.20 3.17
C GLN A 206 -8.53 7.66 4.48
N ASP A 207 -9.79 7.32 4.51
CA ASP A 207 -10.48 6.76 5.68
C ASP A 207 -10.22 5.24 5.88
N MET A 208 -9.68 4.56 4.88
CA MET A 208 -9.12 3.22 5.03
C MET A 208 -7.69 3.26 5.57
N ILE A 209 -6.90 4.28 5.18
CA ILE A 209 -5.51 4.43 5.57
C ILE A 209 -5.37 4.89 7.03
N ARG A 210 -6.21 5.84 7.45
CA ARG A 210 -6.10 6.47 8.78
C ARG A 210 -6.07 5.48 9.94
N PRO A 211 -7.00 4.50 10.06
CA PRO A 211 -6.95 3.49 11.12
C PRO A 211 -5.74 2.55 10.98
N LEU A 212 -5.24 2.33 9.76
CA LEU A 212 -4.10 1.45 9.51
C LEU A 212 -2.80 2.02 10.09
N ILE A 213 -2.56 3.32 9.94
CA ILE A 213 -1.33 3.99 10.37
C ILE A 213 -1.38 4.48 11.82
N GLU A 214 -2.59 4.63 12.39
CA GLU A 214 -2.80 5.10 13.76
C GLU A 214 -2.02 4.25 14.75
N ASP A 215 -1.39 4.88 15.73
CA ASP A 215 -0.52 4.27 16.75
C ASP A 215 0.76 3.57 16.22
N VAL A 216 0.90 3.37 14.91
CA VAL A 216 2.09 2.75 14.31
C VAL A 216 3.06 3.80 13.78
N LEU A 217 2.61 4.68 12.89
CA LEU A 217 3.45 5.74 12.36
C LEU A 217 3.41 6.98 13.25
N PRO A 218 4.54 7.70 13.44
CA PRO A 218 4.58 8.92 14.25
C PRO A 218 4.01 10.14 13.50
N ILE A 219 2.87 9.99 12.85
CA ILE A 219 2.15 11.02 12.09
C ILE A 219 0.67 11.05 12.45
N GLY A 220 0.04 12.20 12.30
CA GLY A 220 -1.38 12.36 12.61
C GLY A 220 -2.30 11.92 11.47
N ARG A 221 -3.53 11.53 11.80
CA ARG A 221 -4.57 11.15 10.82
C ARG A 221 -4.84 12.23 9.76
N TYR A 222 -4.62 13.50 10.11
CA TYR A 222 -4.79 14.65 9.21
C TYR A 222 -3.68 14.73 8.14
N GLN A 223 -2.55 14.04 8.34
CA GLN A 223 -1.44 13.97 7.39
C GLN A 223 -1.65 12.91 6.28
N VAL A 224 -2.89 12.43 6.11
CA VAL A 224 -3.26 11.43 5.11
C VAL A 224 -4.12 12.08 4.03
N MET A 225 -3.57 12.14 2.83
CA MET A 225 -4.26 12.43 1.57
C MET A 225 -4.49 11.10 0.85
N GLY A 226 -5.69 10.87 0.34
CA GLY A 226 -6.02 9.64 -0.38
C GLY A 226 -7.19 9.86 -1.31
N SER A 227 -7.67 8.82 -1.95
CA SER A 227 -8.92 8.90 -2.69
C SER A 227 -10.01 9.48 -1.81
N GLU A 228 -10.74 10.45 -2.33
CA GLU A 228 -11.68 11.26 -1.57
C GLU A 228 -13.10 10.74 -1.71
N ILE A 229 -13.79 10.69 -0.58
CA ILE A 229 -15.21 10.39 -0.47
C ILE A 229 -15.91 11.64 0.06
N HIS A 230 -17.12 11.92 -0.39
CA HIS A 230 -17.94 12.96 0.22
C HIS A 230 -18.38 12.55 1.64
N TYR A 231 -18.41 13.51 2.54
CA TYR A 231 -19.05 13.37 3.85
C TYR A 231 -20.23 14.35 3.93
N VAL A 232 -21.38 13.81 4.23
CA VAL A 232 -22.68 14.52 4.15
C VAL A 232 -23.53 14.24 5.37
N PRO A 233 -24.58 15.05 5.65
CA PRO A 233 -25.57 14.72 6.67
C PRO A 233 -26.26 13.39 6.37
N GLU A 234 -26.56 12.62 7.40
CA GLU A 234 -27.31 11.36 7.30
C GLU A 234 -28.66 11.58 6.60
N GLY A 235 -29.02 10.67 5.70
CA GLY A 235 -30.23 10.79 4.87
C GLY A 235 -30.03 11.62 3.60
N LYS A 236 -28.83 12.21 3.41
CA LYS A 236 -28.47 13.00 2.23
C LYS A 236 -27.36 12.37 1.37
N ALA A 237 -26.95 11.16 1.69
CA ALA A 237 -25.87 10.48 0.98
C ALA A 237 -26.16 10.23 -0.51
N GLU A 238 -27.44 10.16 -0.88
CA GLU A 238 -27.89 9.95 -2.27
C GLU A 238 -27.94 11.25 -3.08
N ASP A 239 -28.00 12.42 -2.42
CA ASP A 239 -28.18 13.69 -3.10
C ASP A 239 -26.93 14.16 -3.84
N PHE A 240 -25.77 13.53 -3.59
CA PHE A 240 -24.48 13.93 -4.14
C PHE A 240 -23.86 12.83 -4.98
N GLY A 241 -24.08 12.91 -6.27
CA GLY A 241 -23.29 12.18 -7.25
C GLY A 241 -21.94 12.87 -7.48
N TRP A 242 -21.01 12.18 -8.10
CA TRP A 242 -19.69 12.71 -8.45
C TRP A 242 -19.75 13.95 -9.38
N GLU A 243 -20.84 14.11 -10.15
CA GLU A 243 -21.10 15.26 -11.03
C GLU A 243 -21.79 16.43 -10.32
N THR A 244 -22.29 16.22 -9.11
CA THR A 244 -23.06 17.23 -8.40
C THR A 244 -22.14 18.02 -7.47
N PRO A 245 -21.91 19.32 -7.70
CA PRO A 245 -21.18 20.16 -6.74
C PRO A 245 -21.90 20.14 -5.40
N ILE A 246 -21.17 19.93 -4.31
CA ILE A 246 -21.72 20.12 -2.97
C ILE A 246 -21.99 21.62 -2.79
N ILE A 247 -23.26 21.99 -2.82
CA ILE A 247 -23.69 23.32 -2.43
C ILE A 247 -23.91 23.29 -0.93
N MET A 248 -22.86 23.61 -0.17
CA MET A 248 -22.87 23.59 1.30
C MET A 248 -23.95 24.49 1.91
N GLU A 249 -24.44 25.47 1.16
CA GLU A 249 -25.55 26.34 1.54
C GLU A 249 -26.89 25.60 1.72
N THR A 250 -27.00 24.39 1.17
CA THR A 250 -28.21 23.54 1.31
C THR A 250 -28.32 22.92 2.71
N TYR A 251 -27.20 22.86 3.45
CA TYR A 251 -27.14 22.26 4.78
C TYR A 251 -26.93 23.33 5.85
N GLY A 252 -27.95 23.53 6.66
CA GLY A 252 -27.92 24.55 7.69
C GLY A 252 -27.23 24.11 8.97
N PHE A 253 -27.06 25.06 9.86
CA PHE A 253 -26.46 24.89 11.18
C PHE A 253 -27.17 23.83 12.04
N ASP A 254 -28.47 23.64 11.82
CA ASP A 254 -29.30 22.76 12.63
C ASP A 254 -29.17 21.27 12.23
N ASP A 255 -28.67 20.97 11.03
CA ASP A 255 -28.47 19.59 10.56
C ASP A 255 -27.44 18.85 11.42
N LEU A 256 -26.34 19.49 11.83
CA LEU A 256 -25.34 18.89 12.70
C LEU A 256 -25.82 18.60 14.12
N LYS A 257 -26.91 19.22 14.57
CA LYS A 257 -27.53 18.94 15.88
C LYS A 257 -28.41 17.69 15.87
N THR A 258 -28.93 17.33 14.70
CA THR A 258 -29.96 16.29 14.55
C THR A 258 -29.50 15.15 13.65
N GLN A 259 -28.46 15.33 12.84
CA GLN A 259 -28.00 14.36 11.85
C GLN A 259 -26.52 14.05 12.04
N ARG A 260 -26.18 12.77 11.85
CA ARG A 260 -24.78 12.31 11.84
C ARG A 260 -24.11 12.74 10.53
N THR A 261 -22.79 12.98 10.57
CA THR A 261 -21.99 13.13 9.36
C THR A 261 -21.56 11.74 8.89
N VAL A 262 -21.95 11.35 7.69
CA VAL A 262 -21.75 10.01 7.13
C VAL A 262 -21.04 10.06 5.78
N ARG A 263 -20.45 8.91 5.39
CA ARG A 263 -19.89 8.71 4.06
C ARG A 263 -20.98 8.80 2.99
N GLY A 264 -20.70 9.56 1.98
CA GLY A 264 -21.47 9.65 0.74
C GLY A 264 -20.79 8.89 -0.39
N LEU A 265 -20.89 9.44 -1.60
CA LEU A 265 -20.37 8.85 -2.81
C LEU A 265 -18.89 9.23 -3.07
N PHE A 266 -18.31 8.58 -4.05
CA PHE A 266 -16.94 8.81 -4.50
C PHE A 266 -16.77 10.24 -5.06
N LYS A 267 -15.65 10.87 -4.72
CA LYS A 267 -15.33 12.23 -5.16
C LYS A 267 -14.15 12.29 -6.11
N GLN A 268 -13.01 11.70 -5.73
CA GLN A 268 -11.78 11.79 -6.51
C GLN A 268 -10.83 10.64 -6.22
N LYS A 269 -10.24 10.04 -7.26
CA LYS A 269 -9.18 9.03 -7.16
C LYS A 269 -7.81 9.69 -6.94
N GLY A 270 -7.06 9.21 -5.94
CA GLY A 270 -5.77 9.75 -5.55
C GLY A 270 -4.57 9.13 -6.29
N THR A 271 -4.58 9.04 -7.62
CA THR A 271 -3.49 8.42 -8.38
C THR A 271 -2.99 9.29 -9.53
N LYS A 272 -1.74 9.10 -9.96
CA LYS A 272 -1.11 9.84 -11.06
C LYS A 272 -1.18 11.35 -10.81
N TRP A 273 -1.70 12.11 -11.79
CA TRP A 273 -1.81 13.57 -11.67
C TRP A 273 -2.68 14.01 -10.49
N SER A 274 -3.66 13.22 -10.08
CA SER A 274 -4.47 13.55 -8.90
C SER A 274 -3.65 13.62 -7.60
N LYS A 275 -2.52 12.92 -7.50
CA LYS A 275 -1.58 13.11 -6.38
C LYS A 275 -1.00 14.52 -6.36
N VAL A 276 -0.63 15.06 -7.52
CA VAL A 276 -0.12 16.43 -7.67
C VAL A 276 -1.20 17.45 -7.27
N ASP A 277 -2.44 17.25 -7.76
CA ASP A 277 -3.58 18.10 -7.40
C ASP A 277 -3.85 18.09 -5.89
N MET A 278 -3.88 16.91 -5.27
CA MET A 278 -4.07 16.80 -3.82
C MET A 278 -2.97 17.50 -3.03
N MET A 279 -1.69 17.27 -3.37
CA MET A 279 -0.57 17.95 -2.71
C MET A 279 -0.65 19.47 -2.88
N THR A 280 -0.96 19.93 -4.09
CA THR A 280 -1.06 21.38 -4.36
C THR A 280 -2.16 22.02 -3.53
N ARG A 281 -3.34 21.39 -3.45
CA ARG A 281 -4.48 21.92 -2.68
C ARG A 281 -4.31 21.83 -1.17
N GLN A 282 -3.70 20.74 -0.68
CA GLN A 282 -3.66 20.48 0.76
C GLN A 282 -2.38 20.97 1.43
N LEU A 283 -1.25 20.96 0.73
CA LEU A 283 0.03 21.39 1.28
C LEU A 283 0.37 22.84 0.93
N GLY A 284 -0.11 23.34 -0.22
CA GLY A 284 0.17 24.70 -0.69
C GLY A 284 1.62 24.94 -1.12
N GLN A 285 2.47 23.92 -1.06
CA GLN A 285 3.89 23.99 -1.44
C GLN A 285 4.40 22.61 -1.89
N LYS A 286 5.54 22.60 -2.58
CA LYS A 286 6.18 21.35 -3.01
C LYS A 286 6.90 20.67 -1.85
N PRO A 287 6.68 19.38 -1.61
CA PRO A 287 7.56 18.59 -0.74
C PRO A 287 8.98 18.52 -1.31
N ILE A 288 9.95 18.21 -0.44
CA ILE A 288 11.36 18.02 -0.85
C ILE A 288 11.75 16.54 -0.91
N LEU A 289 10.92 15.65 -0.40
CA LEU A 289 11.09 14.20 -0.51
C LEU A 289 9.80 13.53 -0.97
N ALA A 290 9.95 12.53 -1.86
CA ALA A 290 8.85 11.67 -2.28
C ALA A 290 9.26 10.20 -2.25
N PHE A 291 8.35 9.32 -1.83
CA PHE A 291 8.51 7.87 -1.81
C PHE A 291 7.30 7.21 -2.47
N GLY A 292 7.54 6.28 -3.37
CA GLY A 292 6.49 5.55 -4.09
C GLY A 292 7.06 4.30 -4.74
N ASN A 293 6.29 3.54 -5.55
CA ASN A 293 6.72 2.25 -6.07
C ASN A 293 6.21 1.92 -7.48
N SER A 294 5.51 2.85 -8.10
CA SER A 294 4.81 2.54 -9.36
C SER A 294 4.66 3.76 -10.26
N SER A 295 4.24 3.52 -11.51
CA SER A 295 3.89 4.60 -12.44
C SER A 295 2.76 5.51 -11.97
N GLY A 296 2.00 5.09 -10.95
CA GLY A 296 1.03 5.93 -10.25
C GLY A 296 1.66 7.11 -9.49
N ASP A 297 2.97 6.98 -9.15
CA ASP A 297 3.72 7.93 -8.34
C ASP A 297 4.65 8.85 -9.16
N TYR A 298 4.91 8.50 -10.42
CA TYR A 298 5.84 9.29 -11.24
C TYR A 298 5.47 10.78 -11.33
N PRO A 299 4.20 11.18 -11.50
CA PRO A 299 3.84 12.59 -11.43
C PRO A 299 4.14 13.24 -10.07
N MET A 300 4.02 12.50 -8.96
CA MET A 300 4.42 12.96 -7.64
C MET A 300 5.94 13.15 -7.55
N PHE A 301 6.73 12.23 -8.09
CA PHE A 301 8.19 12.34 -8.14
C PHE A 301 8.64 13.55 -8.97
N GLU A 302 8.06 13.72 -10.16
CA GLU A 302 8.33 14.88 -11.02
C GLU A 302 7.95 16.19 -10.33
N PHE A 303 6.76 16.25 -9.70
CA PHE A 303 6.32 17.42 -8.98
C PHE A 303 7.30 17.83 -7.87
N VAL A 304 7.84 16.86 -7.15
CA VAL A 304 8.82 17.07 -6.08
C VAL A 304 10.18 17.48 -6.64
N THR A 305 10.67 16.84 -7.69
CA THR A 305 12.07 16.99 -8.13
C THR A 305 12.27 18.06 -9.19
N VAL A 306 11.25 18.36 -10.00
CA VAL A 306 11.40 19.33 -11.11
C VAL A 306 11.03 20.75 -10.67
N GLY A 307 11.95 21.69 -10.80
CA GLY A 307 11.71 23.09 -10.49
C GLY A 307 11.31 23.34 -9.03
N ASN A 308 11.88 22.60 -8.10
CA ASN A 308 11.74 22.86 -6.67
C ASN A 308 12.68 24.01 -6.26
N ASN A 309 12.25 24.84 -5.32
CA ASN A 309 13.06 25.94 -4.79
C ASN A 309 14.16 25.44 -3.82
N TYR A 310 14.02 24.22 -3.33
CA TYR A 310 14.93 23.56 -2.41
C TYR A 310 15.52 22.29 -3.04
N PRO A 311 16.63 21.78 -2.51
CA PRO A 311 17.09 20.42 -2.85
C PRO A 311 15.97 19.42 -2.63
N SER A 312 15.81 18.50 -3.54
CA SER A 312 14.73 17.52 -3.48
C SER A 312 15.14 16.18 -4.07
N MET A 313 14.57 15.09 -3.58
CA MET A 313 14.79 13.73 -4.05
C MET A 313 13.52 12.92 -4.11
N ALA A 314 13.49 11.94 -5.00
CA ALA A 314 12.44 10.92 -5.05
C ALA A 314 13.06 9.52 -4.94
N PHE A 315 12.40 8.64 -4.18
CA PHE A 315 12.79 7.26 -3.93
C PHE A 315 11.72 6.33 -4.46
N CYS A 316 12.11 5.39 -5.32
CA CYS A 316 11.20 4.40 -5.91
C CYS A 316 11.49 3.01 -5.35
N LEU A 317 10.57 2.45 -4.59
CA LEU A 317 10.68 1.11 -4.04
C LEU A 317 10.49 0.07 -5.14
N LEU A 318 11.38 -0.89 -5.18
CA LEU A 318 11.40 -1.98 -6.13
C LEU A 318 10.85 -3.24 -5.45
N CYS A 319 9.74 -3.76 -5.94
CA CYS A 319 9.15 -5.02 -5.49
C CYS A 319 9.97 -6.21 -6.07
N ASP A 320 11.26 -6.30 -5.76
CA ASP A 320 12.22 -7.24 -6.34
C ASP A 320 12.57 -8.45 -5.45
N ASP A 321 11.98 -8.53 -4.24
CA ASP A 321 12.17 -9.66 -3.35
C ASP A 321 11.11 -10.75 -3.60
N THR A 322 11.56 -11.90 -4.07
CA THR A 322 10.70 -13.07 -4.33
C THR A 322 10.85 -14.18 -3.28
N GLU A 323 11.65 -13.94 -2.25
CA GLU A 323 11.93 -14.90 -1.18
C GLU A 323 11.20 -14.54 0.12
N ARG A 324 11.14 -13.24 0.45
CA ARG A 324 10.51 -12.71 1.67
C ARG A 324 9.19 -11.98 1.37
N GLU A 325 8.93 -11.72 0.06
CA GLU A 325 7.73 -11.05 -0.45
C GLU A 325 7.27 -11.76 -1.74
N LEU A 326 6.04 -11.53 -2.18
CA LEU A 326 5.52 -11.98 -3.48
C LEU A 326 5.95 -11.02 -4.59
N GLY A 327 7.24 -10.83 -4.74
CA GLY A 327 7.86 -9.82 -5.60
C GLY A 327 7.50 -9.93 -7.08
N ASN A 328 7.55 -8.80 -7.77
CA ASN A 328 7.37 -8.68 -9.22
C ASN A 328 8.59 -8.07 -9.87
N THR A 329 9.54 -8.91 -10.28
CA THR A 329 10.80 -8.48 -10.88
C THR A 329 10.61 -7.69 -12.19
N THR A 330 9.59 -8.02 -12.99
CA THR A 330 9.27 -7.28 -14.22
C THR A 330 8.84 -5.83 -13.92
N LYS A 331 8.00 -5.64 -12.88
CA LYS A 331 7.61 -4.31 -12.40
C LYS A 331 8.85 -3.59 -11.84
N ALA A 332 9.65 -4.26 -11.04
CA ALA A 332 10.87 -3.71 -10.44
C ALA A 332 11.86 -3.22 -11.51
N ASP A 333 12.11 -4.01 -12.57
CA ASP A 333 12.99 -3.63 -13.67
C ASP A 333 12.49 -2.41 -14.45
N LYS A 334 11.19 -2.28 -14.64
CA LYS A 334 10.60 -1.07 -15.24
C LYS A 334 10.84 0.15 -14.36
N CYS A 335 10.54 0.04 -13.06
CA CYS A 335 10.76 1.13 -12.11
C CYS A 335 12.24 1.52 -12.04
N ARG A 336 13.17 0.56 -12.08
CA ARG A 336 14.61 0.82 -12.09
C ARG A 336 15.04 1.65 -13.30
N LYS A 337 14.55 1.31 -14.50
CA LYS A 337 14.82 2.07 -15.72
C LYS A 337 14.29 3.50 -15.66
N GLU A 338 13.10 3.69 -15.08
CA GLU A 338 12.55 5.02 -14.87
C GLU A 338 13.37 5.83 -13.86
N CYS A 339 13.87 5.18 -12.81
CA CYS A 339 14.79 5.83 -11.86
C CYS A 339 16.06 6.31 -12.55
N GLU A 340 16.68 5.45 -13.36
CA GLU A 340 17.88 5.79 -14.13
C GLU A 340 17.63 6.95 -15.11
N ALA A 341 16.49 6.95 -15.79
CA ALA A 341 16.13 7.98 -16.77
C ALA A 341 15.83 9.34 -16.14
N ASN A 342 15.31 9.37 -14.93
CA ASN A 342 14.83 10.59 -14.28
C ASN A 342 15.67 11.04 -13.07
N GLY A 343 16.72 10.31 -12.72
CA GLY A 343 17.57 10.62 -11.58
C GLY A 343 16.90 10.35 -10.22
N TRP A 344 15.90 9.46 -10.17
CA TRP A 344 15.29 9.02 -8.92
C TRP A 344 16.12 7.89 -8.30
N MET A 345 16.03 7.74 -6.97
CA MET A 345 16.79 6.73 -6.24
C MET A 345 15.97 5.43 -6.13
N PRO A 346 16.43 4.31 -6.72
CA PRO A 346 15.81 3.02 -6.50
C PRO A 346 16.13 2.49 -5.10
N VAL A 347 15.13 1.89 -4.44
CA VAL A 347 15.25 1.17 -3.17
C VAL A 347 14.91 -0.30 -3.42
N SER A 348 15.86 -1.19 -3.28
CA SER A 348 15.68 -2.62 -3.50
C SER A 348 15.19 -3.29 -2.21
N MET A 349 13.98 -3.82 -2.19
CA MET A 349 13.49 -4.59 -1.03
C MET A 349 14.41 -5.80 -0.76
N ARG A 350 14.93 -6.40 -1.82
CA ARG A 350 15.79 -7.59 -1.73
C ARG A 350 17.19 -7.27 -1.18
N ASN A 351 17.80 -6.19 -1.65
CA ASN A 351 19.22 -5.92 -1.40
C ASN A 351 19.45 -4.88 -0.31
N ASP A 352 18.55 -3.91 -0.15
CA ASP A 352 18.72 -2.81 0.80
C ASP A 352 18.19 -3.15 2.20
N TRP A 353 17.27 -4.12 2.32
CA TRP A 353 16.61 -4.45 3.58
C TRP A 353 17.07 -5.78 4.17
N THR A 354 17.19 -5.84 5.51
CA THR A 354 17.50 -7.08 6.25
C THR A 354 16.24 -7.90 6.52
N THR A 355 15.08 -7.26 6.60
CA THR A 355 13.74 -7.87 6.73
C THR A 355 12.70 -6.99 6.08
N ILE A 356 11.51 -7.52 5.78
CA ILE A 356 10.37 -6.74 5.28
C ILE A 356 9.32 -6.54 6.39
N TYR A 357 8.90 -7.64 7.05
CA TYR A 357 7.82 -7.66 8.06
C TYR A 357 8.26 -8.25 9.41
N GLY A 358 9.58 -8.40 9.64
CA GLY A 358 10.12 -9.13 10.77
C GLY A 358 10.45 -10.59 10.46
N PRO A 359 10.93 -11.36 11.47
CA PRO A 359 11.50 -12.68 11.23
C PRO A 359 10.47 -13.79 10.95
N ASP A 360 9.21 -13.59 11.34
CA ASP A 360 8.20 -14.65 11.42
C ASP A 360 7.19 -14.62 10.26
N VAL A 361 7.46 -13.84 9.23
CA VAL A 361 6.62 -13.74 8.02
C VAL A 361 7.35 -14.33 6.82
N SER A 362 6.67 -15.20 6.08
CA SER A 362 7.22 -15.83 4.88
C SER A 362 6.13 -16.09 3.84
N PRO A 363 6.47 -16.12 2.54
CA PRO A 363 5.56 -16.59 1.50
C PRO A 363 5.10 -18.03 1.74
N THR A 364 3.81 -18.29 1.55
CA THR A 364 3.28 -19.66 1.68
C THR A 364 3.84 -20.58 0.60
N SER A 365 4.07 -21.85 0.93
CA SER A 365 4.60 -22.85 -0.01
C SER A 365 3.74 -23.02 -1.26
N THR A 366 2.43 -22.83 -1.15
CA THR A 366 1.47 -22.91 -2.27
C THR A 366 1.70 -21.80 -3.30
N VAL A 367 2.01 -20.57 -2.85
CA VAL A 367 2.26 -19.42 -3.72
C VAL A 367 3.61 -19.59 -4.42
N ILE A 368 4.63 -20.06 -3.72
CA ILE A 368 5.94 -20.38 -4.32
C ILE A 368 5.81 -21.40 -5.45
N GLN A 369 4.98 -22.43 -5.28
CA GLN A 369 4.70 -23.42 -6.33
C GLN A 369 3.97 -22.78 -7.52
N SER A 370 2.97 -21.93 -7.29
CA SER A 370 2.22 -21.24 -8.34
C SER A 370 3.11 -20.27 -9.13
N ALA A 371 3.97 -19.50 -8.46
CA ALA A 371 4.94 -18.62 -9.09
C ALA A 371 5.97 -19.40 -9.94
N ARG A 372 6.46 -20.55 -9.47
CA ARG A 372 7.35 -21.45 -10.22
C ARG A 372 6.65 -22.05 -11.45
N ILE A 373 5.39 -22.46 -11.32
CA ILE A 373 4.59 -22.99 -12.44
C ILE A 373 4.38 -21.88 -13.50
N ASN A 374 4.08 -20.65 -13.10
CA ASN A 374 3.94 -19.52 -14.02
C ASN A 374 5.26 -19.12 -14.69
N SER A 375 6.40 -19.22 -14.00
CA SER A 375 7.73 -18.93 -14.58
C SER A 375 8.17 -19.99 -15.60
N THR A 376 7.73 -21.25 -15.46
CA THR A 376 8.03 -22.33 -16.41
C THR A 376 7.07 -22.39 -17.60
N ASN A 377 5.93 -21.70 -17.55
CA ASN A 377 4.91 -21.69 -18.61
C ASN A 377 5.03 -20.54 -19.63
N THR A 378 6.15 -19.83 -19.68
CA THR A 378 6.39 -18.70 -20.58
C THR A 378 6.47 -19.06 -22.08
N SER A 379 6.35 -20.34 -22.44
CA SER A 379 6.40 -20.80 -23.84
C SER A 379 5.03 -21.05 -24.49
N ARG A 380 3.92 -20.93 -23.76
CA ARG A 380 2.59 -21.16 -24.35
C ARG A 380 2.17 -19.98 -25.21
N ALA A 381 1.85 -20.25 -26.46
CA ALA A 381 1.25 -19.29 -27.38
C ALA A 381 -0.28 -19.44 -27.34
N TYR A 382 -0.98 -18.31 -27.49
CA TYR A 382 -2.44 -18.25 -27.52
C TYR A 382 -2.91 -17.58 -28.82
N GLN A 383 -4.04 -18.03 -29.34
CA GLN A 383 -4.74 -17.36 -30.42
C GLN A 383 -5.37 -16.04 -29.94
N LEU A 384 -5.73 -15.15 -30.85
CA LEU A 384 -6.36 -13.87 -30.50
C LEU A 384 -7.70 -14.01 -29.75
N ASN A 385 -8.35 -15.17 -29.84
CA ASN A 385 -9.59 -15.52 -29.11
C ASN A 385 -9.32 -16.13 -27.72
N GLY A 386 -8.06 -16.14 -27.25
CA GLY A 386 -7.65 -16.65 -25.93
C GLY A 386 -7.49 -18.17 -25.86
N LEU A 387 -7.74 -18.93 -26.93
CA LEU A 387 -7.50 -20.37 -26.94
C LEU A 387 -6.00 -20.70 -27.07
N PRO A 388 -5.50 -21.78 -26.46
CA PRO A 388 -4.12 -22.20 -26.64
C PRO A 388 -3.79 -22.42 -28.12
N ALA A 389 -2.65 -21.88 -28.56
CA ALA A 389 -2.15 -22.13 -29.91
C ALA A 389 -1.37 -23.44 -29.94
N THR A 390 -1.66 -24.30 -30.90
CA THR A 390 -0.89 -25.52 -31.18
C THR A 390 0.25 -25.21 -32.16
N ASP A 391 1.16 -26.17 -32.38
CA ASP A 391 2.25 -26.01 -33.34
C ASP A 391 1.76 -25.80 -34.79
N ASN A 392 0.54 -26.21 -35.09
CA ASN A 392 -0.11 -26.03 -36.38
C ASN A 392 -0.93 -24.74 -36.48
N THR A 393 -1.01 -23.92 -35.44
CA THR A 393 -1.75 -22.65 -35.47
C THR A 393 -1.00 -21.63 -36.33
N ARG A 394 -1.63 -21.18 -37.42
CA ARG A 394 -1.08 -20.16 -38.31
C ARG A 394 -1.75 -18.80 -38.09
N GLY A 395 -1.06 -17.73 -38.44
CA GLY A 395 -1.54 -16.37 -38.26
C GLY A 395 -0.96 -15.69 -37.00
N ILE A 396 -1.65 -14.68 -36.50
CA ILE A 396 -1.18 -13.93 -35.31
C ILE A 396 -1.52 -14.72 -34.05
N VAL A 397 -0.49 -15.02 -33.24
CA VAL A 397 -0.61 -15.60 -31.92
C VAL A 397 0.05 -14.69 -30.89
N ILE A 398 -0.38 -14.77 -29.63
CA ILE A 398 0.27 -14.10 -28.51
C ILE A 398 1.20 -15.10 -27.84
N GLN A 399 2.49 -14.83 -27.88
CA GLN A 399 3.52 -15.63 -27.22
C GLN A 399 4.43 -14.72 -26.44
N ASN A 400 4.66 -14.99 -25.14
CA ASN A 400 5.45 -14.14 -24.26
C ASN A 400 4.95 -12.67 -24.25
N GLN A 401 3.63 -12.48 -24.22
CA GLN A 401 2.96 -11.17 -24.26
C GLN A 401 3.23 -10.34 -25.55
N GLN A 402 3.79 -10.94 -26.56
CA GLN A 402 4.04 -10.31 -27.85
C GLN A 402 3.18 -10.95 -28.96
N LYS A 403 2.76 -10.13 -29.92
CA LYS A 403 2.10 -10.63 -31.13
C LYS A 403 3.17 -11.23 -32.05
N VAL A 404 3.08 -12.52 -32.30
CA VAL A 404 3.98 -13.26 -33.20
C VAL A 404 3.19 -13.78 -34.36
N PHE A 405 3.68 -13.59 -35.58
CA PHE A 405 3.05 -14.16 -36.77
C PHE A 405 3.66 -15.54 -37.07
N ARG A 406 2.84 -16.59 -36.99
CA ARG A 406 3.22 -17.95 -37.35
C ARG A 406 2.78 -18.23 -38.79
N LYS A 407 3.72 -18.55 -39.69
CA LYS A 407 3.53 -18.86 -41.09
C LYS A 407 2.94 -20.24 -41.31
#